data_7c0ef8bac8cecece24d8fae66c01abf0
#
_entry.id   7c0ef8bac8cecece24d8fae66c01abf0
#
_cell.length_a   1.000
_cell.length_b   1.000
_cell.length_c   1.000
_cell.angle_alpha   90.00
_cell.angle_beta   90.00
_cell.angle_gamma   90.00
#
_symmetry.space_group_name_H-M   'P 1'
#
loop_
_entity.id
_entity.type
_entity.pdbx_description
1 polymer ?
#
loop_
_entity_poly.entity_id
_entity_poly.type
_entity_poly.pdbx_seq_one_letter_code
_entity_poly.pdbx_strand_id
1 'polypeptide(L)'
;MQSPEVVVSVVMTTYNHEAYLAEAIESVLRQRTTFRYEIVIGEDCSTDRTLELAQRYAANNPDIVRIVRSERNVGWRANYRRTIAAAKGRYIALLDGDDMFIDDEKLQRQVELLEADTTLGMCYTRSIRRDERGNETIYPEGPCHTSFDEMLRRNPAENCTVVARRDLVEQYYSEIRPDLHDEWLTDDLPMWLWFAATSRYAAIDKPMAVHRVLTYSVSHSPDYRRKIAFCDSLSEISLWYDERYNSCSLRRELLRSKQNTALWVLSYNGSVGEYLRRWWSDVRRSPRLIFNIASYGLFVKKVAWRMWRKQS
;
A
#
# COMPACT_ATOMS: atom_id res chain seq x y z
N MET A 1 -32.66 -2.22 -23.14
CA MET A 1 -32.19 -3.11 -22.07
C MET A 1 -31.11 -2.37 -21.32
N GLN A 2 -31.27 -2.20 -20.01
CA GLN A 2 -30.15 -1.68 -19.20
C GLN A 2 -28.99 -2.66 -19.28
N SER A 3 -27.78 -2.17 -19.56
CA SER A 3 -26.59 -3.02 -19.50
C SER A 3 -26.47 -3.60 -18.08
N PRO A 4 -26.16 -4.89 -17.92
CA PRO A 4 -26.05 -5.48 -16.59
C PRO A 4 -25.03 -4.72 -15.75
N GLU A 5 -25.36 -4.56 -14.46
CA GLU A 5 -24.59 -3.78 -13.48
C GLU A 5 -23.16 -4.30 -13.37
N VAL A 6 -22.18 -3.38 -13.32
CA VAL A 6 -20.79 -3.71 -13.03
C VAL A 6 -20.65 -3.98 -11.53
N VAL A 7 -20.13 -5.14 -11.16
CA VAL A 7 -19.96 -5.53 -9.76
C VAL A 7 -18.61 -5.08 -9.23
N VAL A 8 -17.54 -5.23 -10.00
CA VAL A 8 -16.17 -4.85 -9.60
C VAL A 8 -15.59 -3.87 -10.60
N SER A 9 -15.01 -2.77 -10.12
CA SER A 9 -14.08 -1.94 -10.87
C SER A 9 -12.67 -2.23 -10.41
N VAL A 10 -11.82 -2.73 -11.31
CA VAL A 10 -10.37 -2.79 -11.06
C VAL A 10 -9.80 -1.42 -11.39
N VAL A 11 -9.41 -0.70 -10.35
CA VAL A 11 -8.76 0.62 -10.43
C VAL A 11 -7.28 0.40 -10.62
N MET A 12 -6.78 0.77 -11.79
CA MET A 12 -5.39 0.57 -12.20
C MET A 12 -4.71 1.93 -12.43
N THR A 13 -3.84 2.36 -11.52
CA THR A 13 -3.07 3.59 -11.70
C THR A 13 -1.77 3.33 -12.44
N THR A 14 -1.39 4.24 -13.37
CA THR A 14 -0.17 4.05 -14.17
C THR A 14 0.51 5.37 -14.51
N TYR A 15 1.85 5.35 -14.46
CA TYR A 15 2.73 6.42 -14.92
C TYR A 15 4.11 5.83 -15.28
N ASN A 16 4.47 5.87 -16.56
CA ASN A 16 5.73 5.29 -17.08
C ASN A 16 5.90 3.79 -16.75
N HIS A 17 4.85 3.01 -17.02
CA HIS A 17 4.81 1.56 -16.80
C HIS A 17 4.79 0.77 -18.12
N GLU A 18 5.41 1.27 -19.21
CA GLU A 18 5.38 0.59 -20.53
C GLU A 18 5.86 -0.87 -20.49
N ALA A 19 6.81 -1.18 -19.58
CA ALA A 19 7.37 -2.51 -19.42
C ALA A 19 6.42 -3.51 -18.71
N TYR A 20 5.40 -3.02 -17.98
CA TYR A 20 4.60 -3.84 -17.06
C TYR A 20 3.09 -3.82 -17.39
N LEU A 21 2.59 -2.70 -17.90
CA LEU A 21 1.16 -2.44 -18.05
C LEU A 21 0.41 -3.52 -18.85
N ALA A 22 1.04 -4.07 -19.89
CA ALA A 22 0.43 -5.14 -20.68
C ALA A 22 0.13 -6.37 -19.82
N GLU A 23 1.10 -6.81 -19.02
CA GLU A 23 0.96 -7.97 -18.13
C GLU A 23 -0.07 -7.70 -17.02
N ALA A 24 -0.10 -6.47 -16.48
CA ALA A 24 -1.10 -6.04 -15.50
C ALA A 24 -2.52 -6.16 -16.07
N ILE A 25 -2.79 -5.57 -17.24
CA ILE A 25 -4.12 -5.61 -17.88
C ILE A 25 -4.52 -7.05 -18.23
N GLU A 26 -3.62 -7.82 -18.84
CA GLU A 26 -3.88 -9.22 -19.21
C GLU A 26 -4.18 -10.09 -18.00
N SER A 27 -3.54 -9.82 -16.86
CA SER A 27 -3.80 -10.53 -15.61
C SER A 27 -5.23 -10.34 -15.12
N VAL A 28 -5.82 -9.16 -15.36
CA VAL A 28 -7.22 -8.87 -15.03
C VAL A 28 -8.16 -9.45 -16.09
N LEU A 29 -7.82 -9.36 -17.38
CA LEU A 29 -8.65 -9.91 -18.45
C LEU A 29 -8.79 -11.45 -18.37
N ARG A 30 -7.87 -12.14 -17.71
CA ARG A 30 -7.97 -13.59 -17.44
C ARG A 30 -8.89 -13.94 -16.28
N GLN A 31 -9.41 -12.97 -15.51
CA GLN A 31 -10.25 -13.25 -14.36
C GLN A 31 -11.55 -13.95 -14.75
N ARG A 32 -11.85 -15.04 -14.09
CA ARG A 32 -13.06 -15.83 -14.24
C ARG A 32 -14.06 -15.46 -13.16
N THR A 33 -15.12 -14.76 -13.56
CA THR A 33 -16.17 -14.30 -12.66
C THR A 33 -17.55 -14.63 -13.18
N THR A 34 -18.52 -14.82 -12.28
CA THR A 34 -19.94 -14.97 -12.60
C THR A 34 -20.65 -13.63 -12.75
N PHE A 35 -19.93 -12.52 -12.53
CA PHE A 35 -20.41 -11.15 -12.58
C PHE A 35 -19.58 -10.31 -13.57
N ARG A 36 -20.11 -9.14 -13.93
CA ARG A 36 -19.37 -8.18 -14.76
C ARG A 36 -18.40 -7.36 -13.95
N TYR A 37 -17.21 -7.15 -14.50
CA TYR A 37 -16.21 -6.21 -13.99
C TYR A 37 -15.75 -5.25 -15.09
N GLU A 38 -15.12 -4.16 -14.70
CA GLU A 38 -14.42 -3.22 -15.58
C GLU A 38 -13.00 -3.00 -15.10
N ILE A 39 -12.13 -2.55 -16.00
CA ILE A 39 -10.80 -2.03 -15.71
C ILE A 39 -10.83 -0.53 -15.95
N VAL A 40 -10.56 0.26 -14.94
CA VAL A 40 -10.47 1.72 -15.03
C VAL A 40 -9.00 2.11 -14.89
N ILE A 41 -8.38 2.48 -16.01
CA ILE A 41 -6.96 2.84 -16.05
C ILE A 41 -6.82 4.34 -15.83
N GLY A 42 -6.21 4.75 -14.71
CA GLY A 42 -5.82 6.12 -14.43
C GLY A 42 -4.44 6.41 -15.00
N GLU A 43 -4.39 6.97 -16.20
CA GLU A 43 -3.16 7.29 -16.90
C GLU A 43 -2.73 8.75 -16.57
N ASP A 44 -1.54 8.92 -15.98
CA ASP A 44 -1.08 10.19 -15.39
C ASP A 44 -0.09 10.96 -16.28
N CYS A 45 -0.40 11.07 -17.58
CA CYS A 45 0.41 11.78 -18.56
C CYS A 45 1.84 11.19 -18.68
N SER A 46 1.91 9.89 -18.93
CA SER A 46 3.17 9.17 -19.13
C SER A 46 3.98 9.74 -20.30
N THR A 47 5.30 9.67 -20.18
CA THR A 47 6.27 10.14 -21.19
C THR A 47 6.84 9.00 -22.06
N ASP A 48 6.51 7.75 -21.70
CA ASP A 48 6.85 6.53 -22.42
C ASP A 48 5.63 6.00 -23.21
N ARG A 49 5.64 4.75 -23.64
CA ARG A 49 4.55 4.14 -24.41
C ARG A 49 3.38 3.64 -23.58
N THR A 50 3.30 3.97 -22.30
CA THR A 50 2.23 3.53 -21.39
C THR A 50 0.84 3.92 -21.91
N LEU A 51 0.65 5.18 -22.36
CA LEU A 51 -0.64 5.64 -22.91
C LEU A 51 -1.00 4.89 -24.19
N GLU A 52 -0.06 4.67 -25.11
CA GLU A 52 -0.29 3.92 -26.35
C GLU A 52 -0.78 2.50 -26.04
N LEU A 53 -0.12 1.83 -25.09
CA LEU A 53 -0.53 0.50 -24.63
C LEU A 53 -1.94 0.50 -24.05
N ALA A 54 -2.24 1.42 -23.14
CA ALA A 54 -3.57 1.53 -22.54
C ALA A 54 -4.66 1.74 -23.60
N GLN A 55 -4.42 2.63 -24.57
CA GLN A 55 -5.34 2.89 -25.68
C GLN A 55 -5.59 1.65 -26.56
N ARG A 56 -4.54 0.88 -26.86
CA ARG A 56 -4.67 -0.38 -27.62
C ARG A 56 -5.54 -1.39 -26.87
N TYR A 57 -5.35 -1.57 -25.57
CA TYR A 57 -6.18 -2.49 -24.78
C TYR A 57 -7.62 -2.00 -24.65
N ALA A 58 -7.86 -0.71 -24.50
CA ALA A 58 -9.19 -0.13 -24.46
C ALA A 58 -9.92 -0.29 -25.81
N ALA A 59 -9.23 -0.11 -26.95
CA ALA A 59 -9.80 -0.31 -28.27
C ALA A 59 -10.17 -1.78 -28.54
N ASN A 60 -9.37 -2.73 -28.04
CA ASN A 60 -9.60 -4.15 -28.21
C ASN A 60 -10.64 -4.72 -27.22
N ASN A 61 -10.90 -4.04 -26.10
CA ASN A 61 -11.79 -4.49 -25.03
C ASN A 61 -12.71 -3.34 -24.55
N PRO A 62 -13.50 -2.70 -25.45
CA PRO A 62 -14.24 -1.47 -25.16
C PRO A 62 -15.32 -1.63 -24.08
N ASP A 63 -15.82 -2.85 -23.86
CA ASP A 63 -16.83 -3.16 -22.85
C ASP A 63 -16.24 -3.36 -21.44
N ILE A 64 -14.92 -3.53 -21.33
CA ILE A 64 -14.24 -3.87 -20.07
C ILE A 64 -13.23 -2.79 -19.70
N VAL A 65 -12.41 -2.29 -20.64
CA VAL A 65 -11.29 -1.39 -20.38
C VAL A 65 -11.66 0.05 -20.70
N ARG A 66 -11.46 0.92 -19.72
CA ARG A 66 -11.72 2.34 -19.84
C ARG A 66 -10.56 3.16 -19.28
N ILE A 67 -10.21 4.26 -19.97
CA ILE A 67 -9.09 5.13 -19.57
C ILE A 67 -9.62 6.44 -19.00
N VAL A 68 -9.06 6.83 -17.86
CA VAL A 68 -9.19 8.16 -17.26
C VAL A 68 -7.84 8.85 -17.43
N ARG A 69 -7.71 9.66 -18.49
CA ARG A 69 -6.46 10.34 -18.84
C ARG A 69 -6.32 11.68 -18.10
N SER A 70 -5.08 12.06 -17.79
CA SER A 70 -4.71 13.41 -17.36
C SER A 70 -3.95 14.15 -18.46
N GLU A 71 -4.17 15.45 -18.59
CA GLU A 71 -3.44 16.32 -19.54
C GLU A 71 -2.02 16.66 -19.05
N ARG A 72 -1.76 16.49 -17.76
CA ARG A 72 -0.47 16.67 -17.11
C ARG A 72 -0.30 15.64 -16.01
N ASN A 73 0.94 15.36 -15.59
CA ASN A 73 1.18 14.56 -14.40
C ASN A 73 0.62 15.30 -13.17
N VAL A 74 -0.38 14.69 -12.53
CA VAL A 74 -1.03 15.23 -11.33
C VAL A 74 -0.55 14.56 -10.05
N GLY A 75 0.31 13.53 -10.18
CA GLY A 75 0.85 12.75 -9.09
C GLY A 75 -0.06 11.59 -8.67
N TRP A 76 0.56 10.59 -8.08
CA TRP A 76 -0.06 9.32 -7.75
C TRP A 76 -1.37 9.46 -6.93
N ARG A 77 -1.40 10.36 -5.93
CA ARG A 77 -2.57 10.57 -5.06
C ARG A 77 -3.78 11.12 -5.82
N ALA A 78 -3.57 12.16 -6.61
CA ALA A 78 -4.65 12.75 -7.41
C ALA A 78 -5.09 11.80 -8.53
N ASN A 79 -4.15 11.06 -9.14
CA ASN A 79 -4.43 10.04 -10.13
C ASN A 79 -5.30 8.92 -9.53
N TYR A 80 -4.96 8.44 -8.35
CA TYR A 80 -5.70 7.40 -7.64
C TYR A 80 -7.15 7.84 -7.36
N ARG A 81 -7.34 9.03 -6.77
CA ARG A 81 -8.66 9.58 -6.45
C ARG A 81 -9.56 9.74 -7.67
N ARG A 82 -9.04 10.33 -8.77
CA ARG A 82 -9.86 10.52 -9.99
C ARG A 82 -10.22 9.20 -10.66
N THR A 83 -9.37 8.19 -10.56
CA THR A 83 -9.61 6.86 -11.10
C THR A 83 -10.69 6.12 -10.29
N ILE A 84 -10.62 6.18 -8.96
CA ILE A 84 -11.68 5.68 -8.08
C ILE A 84 -13.01 6.39 -8.34
N ALA A 85 -13.01 7.72 -8.46
CA ALA A 85 -14.23 8.49 -8.73
C ALA A 85 -14.89 8.14 -10.06
N ALA A 86 -14.14 7.60 -11.01
CA ALA A 86 -14.66 7.12 -12.28
C ALA A 86 -15.21 5.68 -12.22
N ALA A 87 -14.94 4.91 -11.16
CA ALA A 87 -15.36 3.53 -11.01
C ALA A 87 -16.88 3.40 -10.84
N LYS A 88 -17.47 2.34 -11.44
CA LYS A 88 -18.92 2.09 -11.42
C LYS A 88 -19.30 0.88 -10.59
N GLY A 89 -18.34 0.00 -10.29
CA GLY A 89 -18.56 -1.24 -9.54
C GLY A 89 -18.99 -0.99 -8.09
N ARG A 90 -19.76 -1.92 -7.54
CA ARG A 90 -20.06 -1.94 -6.09
C ARG A 90 -18.81 -2.18 -5.24
N TYR A 91 -17.85 -2.85 -5.82
CA TYR A 91 -16.55 -3.12 -5.21
C TYR A 91 -15.43 -2.48 -6.01
N ILE A 92 -14.40 -2.05 -5.32
CA ILE A 92 -13.14 -1.55 -5.88
C ILE A 92 -12.08 -2.62 -5.62
N ALA A 93 -11.48 -3.14 -6.67
CA ALA A 93 -10.23 -3.89 -6.61
C ALA A 93 -9.08 -2.98 -7.02
N LEU A 94 -7.98 -3.01 -6.29
CA LEU A 94 -6.85 -2.14 -6.57
C LEU A 94 -5.74 -2.92 -7.27
N LEU A 95 -5.11 -2.29 -8.25
CA LEU A 95 -3.97 -2.86 -8.95
C LEU A 95 -3.17 -1.73 -9.61
N ASP A 96 -1.92 -1.55 -9.23
CA ASP A 96 -1.05 -0.61 -9.92
C ASP A 96 -0.56 -1.20 -11.25
N GLY A 97 -0.25 -0.33 -12.23
CA GLY A 97 0.09 -0.76 -13.59
C GLY A 97 1.43 -1.51 -13.70
N ASP A 98 2.18 -1.62 -12.61
CA ASP A 98 3.40 -2.41 -12.48
C ASP A 98 3.21 -3.72 -11.69
N ASP A 99 2.00 -3.98 -11.16
CA ASP A 99 1.64 -5.21 -10.44
C ASP A 99 0.80 -6.16 -11.31
N MET A 100 0.48 -7.35 -10.83
CA MET A 100 -0.40 -8.28 -11.55
C MET A 100 -1.14 -9.26 -10.64
N PHE A 101 -2.30 -9.73 -11.09
CA PHE A 101 -2.98 -10.87 -10.49
C PHE A 101 -2.40 -12.20 -11.00
N ILE A 102 -2.31 -13.21 -10.13
CA ILE A 102 -1.79 -14.54 -10.48
C ILE A 102 -2.78 -15.67 -10.23
N ASP A 103 -3.95 -15.35 -9.68
CA ASP A 103 -5.05 -16.30 -9.51
C ASP A 103 -6.24 -15.80 -10.33
N ASP A 104 -6.68 -16.60 -11.31
CA ASP A 104 -7.78 -16.24 -12.22
C ASP A 104 -9.15 -16.15 -11.52
N GLU A 105 -9.28 -16.61 -10.28
CA GLU A 105 -10.50 -16.55 -9.46
C GLU A 105 -10.41 -15.53 -8.32
N LYS A 106 -9.36 -14.68 -8.31
CA LYS A 106 -9.15 -13.71 -7.22
C LYS A 106 -10.37 -12.83 -7.00
N LEU A 107 -10.89 -12.20 -8.03
CA LEU A 107 -12.05 -11.30 -7.94
C LEU A 107 -13.30 -12.08 -7.49
N GLN A 108 -13.54 -13.27 -8.04
CA GLN A 108 -14.69 -14.10 -7.69
C GLN A 108 -14.69 -14.42 -6.19
N ARG A 109 -13.58 -14.95 -5.68
CA ARG A 109 -13.47 -15.39 -4.28
C ARG A 109 -13.56 -14.23 -3.29
N GLN A 110 -12.98 -13.08 -3.60
CA GLN A 110 -13.04 -11.91 -2.72
C GLN A 110 -14.45 -11.31 -2.67
N VAL A 111 -15.15 -11.25 -3.81
CA VAL A 111 -16.53 -10.76 -3.86
C VAL A 111 -17.46 -11.74 -3.12
N GLU A 112 -17.34 -13.04 -3.33
CA GLU A 112 -18.15 -14.04 -2.60
C GLU A 112 -18.00 -13.88 -1.07
N LEU A 113 -16.78 -13.64 -0.60
CA LEU A 113 -16.52 -13.43 0.82
C LEU A 113 -17.21 -12.15 1.35
N LEU A 114 -17.13 -11.05 0.59
CA LEU A 114 -17.73 -9.78 0.94
C LEU A 114 -19.28 -9.83 0.86
N GLU A 115 -19.84 -10.61 -0.07
CA GLU A 115 -21.30 -10.81 -0.18
C GLU A 115 -21.82 -11.70 0.95
N ALA A 116 -21.05 -12.70 1.39
CA ALA A 116 -21.44 -13.62 2.46
C ALA A 116 -21.50 -12.95 3.84
N ASP A 117 -20.72 -11.88 4.06
CA ASP A 117 -20.72 -11.12 5.30
C ASP A 117 -20.74 -9.61 5.03
N THR A 118 -21.92 -8.99 5.23
CA THR A 118 -22.11 -7.55 4.99
C THR A 118 -21.39 -6.65 5.99
N THR A 119 -20.86 -7.19 7.08
CA THR A 119 -20.04 -6.44 8.05
C THR A 119 -18.60 -6.25 7.58
N LEU A 120 -18.17 -6.99 6.56
CA LEU A 120 -16.86 -6.85 5.95
C LEU A 120 -16.83 -5.64 5.01
N GLY A 121 -15.95 -4.69 5.30
CA GLY A 121 -15.69 -3.53 4.43
C GLY A 121 -14.69 -3.84 3.33
N MET A 122 -13.71 -4.68 3.62
CA MET A 122 -12.68 -5.10 2.66
C MET A 122 -12.21 -6.54 2.89
N CYS A 123 -11.60 -7.10 1.87
CA CYS A 123 -10.89 -8.37 1.92
C CYS A 123 -9.53 -8.22 1.22
N TYR A 124 -8.46 -8.81 1.80
CA TYR A 124 -7.16 -8.86 1.18
C TYR A 124 -6.67 -10.31 1.00
N THR A 125 -5.68 -10.50 0.14
CA THR A 125 -5.01 -11.79 -0.07
C THR A 125 -3.53 -11.66 0.30
N ARG A 126 -2.78 -12.76 0.31
CA ARG A 126 -1.32 -12.65 0.24
C ARG A 126 -0.89 -12.16 -1.14
N SER A 127 0.33 -11.65 -1.20
CA SER A 127 1.05 -11.37 -2.44
C SER A 127 2.37 -12.14 -2.51
N ILE A 128 2.91 -12.22 -3.71
CA ILE A 128 4.33 -12.50 -3.95
C ILE A 128 5.00 -11.15 -4.19
N ARG A 129 5.96 -10.77 -3.37
CA ARG A 129 6.87 -9.65 -3.65
C ARG A 129 7.97 -10.15 -4.56
N ARG A 130 8.11 -9.52 -5.73
CA ARG A 130 9.15 -9.84 -6.71
C ARG A 130 10.06 -8.64 -6.91
N ASP A 131 11.36 -8.79 -6.64
CA ASP A 131 12.34 -7.74 -6.92
C ASP A 131 12.80 -7.76 -8.39
N GLU A 132 13.58 -6.75 -8.81
CA GLU A 132 14.10 -6.62 -10.18
C GLU A 132 15.08 -7.73 -10.56
N ARG A 133 15.58 -8.51 -9.60
CA ARG A 133 16.45 -9.67 -9.82
C ARG A 133 15.66 -10.98 -9.95
N GLY A 134 14.33 -10.91 -9.78
CA GLY A 134 13.45 -12.07 -9.81
C GLY A 134 13.38 -12.85 -8.48
N ASN A 135 13.95 -12.33 -7.38
CA ASN A 135 13.77 -12.97 -6.08
C ASN A 135 12.33 -12.77 -5.60
N GLU A 136 11.75 -13.82 -5.05
CA GLU A 136 10.36 -13.82 -4.59
C GLU A 136 10.26 -14.10 -3.10
N THR A 137 9.34 -13.39 -2.43
CA THR A 137 8.97 -13.62 -1.04
C THR A 137 7.46 -13.50 -0.90
N ILE A 138 6.86 -14.31 -0.02
CA ILE A 138 5.42 -14.23 0.28
C ILE A 138 5.19 -13.13 1.31
N TYR A 139 4.20 -12.27 1.08
CA TYR A 139 3.79 -11.22 2.00
C TYR A 139 2.28 -11.29 2.32
N PRO A 140 1.86 -11.04 3.57
CA PRO A 140 2.71 -10.89 4.76
C PRO A 140 3.40 -12.19 5.15
N GLU A 141 4.56 -12.08 5.79
CA GLU A 141 5.19 -13.22 6.46
C GLU A 141 4.40 -13.59 7.72
N GLY A 142 4.24 -14.88 8.00
CA GLY A 142 3.45 -15.38 9.12
C GLY A 142 1.94 -15.37 8.84
N PRO A 143 1.07 -15.51 9.86
CA PRO A 143 -0.37 -15.59 9.67
C PRO A 143 -0.97 -14.27 9.17
N CYS A 144 -2.08 -14.37 8.45
CA CYS A 144 -2.88 -13.22 8.08
C CYS A 144 -3.59 -12.63 9.30
N HIS A 145 -3.69 -11.32 9.37
CA HIS A 145 -4.30 -10.57 10.47
C HIS A 145 -5.62 -9.95 10.04
N THR A 146 -6.56 -9.83 10.97
CA THR A 146 -7.90 -9.26 10.74
C THR A 146 -8.36 -8.36 11.88
N SER A 147 -7.45 -7.85 12.72
CA SER A 147 -7.79 -6.92 13.80
C SER A 147 -7.17 -5.54 13.59
N PHE A 148 -7.84 -4.51 14.11
CA PHE A 148 -7.36 -3.13 14.05
C PHE A 148 -6.00 -2.96 14.74
N ASP A 149 -5.82 -3.55 15.90
CA ASP A 149 -4.55 -3.50 16.65
C ASP A 149 -3.37 -4.08 15.86
N GLU A 150 -3.60 -5.18 15.14
CA GLU A 150 -2.57 -5.78 14.30
C GLU A 150 -2.26 -4.92 13.07
N MET A 151 -3.30 -4.31 12.45
CA MET A 151 -3.11 -3.37 11.34
C MET A 151 -2.30 -2.14 11.77
N LEU A 152 -2.51 -1.62 12.99
CA LEU A 152 -1.70 -0.53 13.56
C LEU A 152 -0.22 -0.90 13.70
N ARG A 153 0.06 -2.16 14.05
CA ARG A 153 1.44 -2.66 14.21
C ARG A 153 2.12 -2.95 12.88
N ARG A 154 1.36 -3.50 11.92
CA ARG A 154 1.88 -3.94 10.63
C ARG A 154 0.77 -3.99 9.59
N ASN A 155 0.93 -3.24 8.50
CA ASN A 155 0.04 -3.35 7.34
C ASN A 155 0.25 -4.72 6.65
N PRO A 156 -0.75 -5.61 6.62
CA PRO A 156 -0.63 -6.90 5.93
C PRO A 156 -1.06 -6.84 4.46
N ALA A 157 -1.70 -5.74 4.03
CA ALA A 157 -2.38 -5.65 2.75
C ALA A 157 -1.63 -4.71 1.79
N GLU A 158 -1.19 -5.21 0.67
CA GLU A 158 -0.70 -4.42 -0.46
C GLU A 158 -1.86 -4.07 -1.40
N ASN A 159 -1.78 -2.95 -2.12
CA ASN A 159 -2.84 -2.49 -3.01
C ASN A 159 -3.37 -3.61 -3.90
N CYS A 160 -2.50 -4.30 -4.62
CA CYS A 160 -2.87 -5.37 -5.56
C CYS A 160 -3.58 -6.56 -4.91
N THR A 161 -3.62 -6.63 -3.57
CA THR A 161 -4.29 -7.72 -2.84
C THR A 161 -5.72 -7.41 -2.44
N VAL A 162 -6.14 -6.13 -2.45
CA VAL A 162 -7.37 -5.66 -1.80
C VAL A 162 -8.55 -5.59 -2.77
N VAL A 163 -9.71 -6.02 -2.26
CA VAL A 163 -11.05 -5.66 -2.77
C VAL A 163 -11.84 -5.05 -1.62
N ALA A 164 -12.44 -3.89 -1.84
CA ALA A 164 -13.19 -3.13 -0.84
C ALA A 164 -14.55 -2.68 -1.36
N ARG A 165 -15.50 -2.41 -0.45
CA ARG A 165 -16.80 -1.81 -0.79
C ARG A 165 -16.61 -0.36 -1.22
N ARG A 166 -17.15 0.01 -2.40
CA ARG A 166 -16.98 1.35 -2.97
C ARG A 166 -17.58 2.44 -2.09
N ASP A 167 -18.76 2.23 -1.54
CA ASP A 167 -19.43 3.19 -0.64
C ASP A 167 -18.58 3.54 0.58
N LEU A 168 -17.89 2.55 1.15
CA LEU A 168 -16.95 2.78 2.25
C LEU A 168 -15.67 3.48 1.80
N VAL A 169 -15.18 3.21 0.58
CA VAL A 169 -14.05 3.98 0.01
C VAL A 169 -14.43 5.46 -0.16
N GLU A 170 -15.64 5.74 -0.66
CA GLU A 170 -16.15 7.12 -0.79
C GLU A 170 -16.31 7.79 0.58
N GLN A 171 -16.82 7.06 1.57
CA GLN A 171 -16.95 7.54 2.96
C GLN A 171 -15.58 7.86 3.56
N TYR A 172 -14.57 7.00 3.40
CA TYR A 172 -13.20 7.26 3.82
C TYR A 172 -12.68 8.61 3.29
N TYR A 173 -12.82 8.87 1.99
CA TYR A 173 -12.36 10.12 1.40
C TYR A 173 -13.12 11.34 1.92
N SER A 174 -14.39 11.20 2.27
CA SER A 174 -15.18 12.29 2.83
C SER A 174 -14.87 12.59 4.29
N GLU A 175 -14.57 11.57 5.10
CA GLU A 175 -14.34 11.70 6.53
C GLU A 175 -12.89 12.01 6.89
N ILE A 176 -11.95 11.30 6.28
CA ILE A 176 -10.53 11.39 6.64
C ILE A 176 -9.84 12.52 5.89
N ARG A 177 -10.28 12.81 4.64
CA ARG A 177 -9.69 13.87 3.84
C ARG A 177 -8.16 13.72 3.73
N PRO A 178 -7.64 12.61 3.18
CA PRO A 178 -6.20 12.37 3.08
C PRO A 178 -5.46 13.44 2.25
N ASP A 179 -6.19 14.22 1.46
CA ASP A 179 -5.70 15.40 0.74
C ASP A 179 -5.26 16.55 1.66
N LEU A 180 -5.64 16.54 2.92
CA LEU A 180 -5.22 17.52 3.94
C LEU A 180 -4.01 17.06 4.76
N HIS A 181 -3.47 15.88 4.45
CA HIS A 181 -2.35 15.25 5.16
C HIS A 181 -1.13 15.11 4.23
N ASP A 182 -0.48 16.22 3.92
CA ASP A 182 0.71 16.23 3.05
C ASP A 182 1.88 15.42 3.63
N GLU A 183 1.91 15.23 4.97
CA GLU A 183 2.89 14.42 5.67
C GLU A 183 2.70 12.92 5.48
N TRP A 184 1.55 12.46 5.01
CA TRP A 184 1.28 11.06 4.71
C TRP A 184 1.84 10.70 3.34
N LEU A 185 2.87 9.86 3.32
CA LEU A 185 3.57 9.47 2.08
C LEU A 185 2.98 8.23 1.40
N THR A 186 1.78 7.82 1.82
CA THR A 186 1.01 6.72 1.23
C THR A 186 -0.49 6.97 1.45
N ASP A 187 -1.36 6.40 0.60
CA ASP A 187 -2.82 6.47 0.74
C ASP A 187 -3.44 5.12 1.09
N ASP A 188 -2.70 4.02 0.96
CA ASP A 188 -3.17 2.67 1.24
C ASP A 188 -3.34 2.42 2.75
N LEU A 189 -2.27 2.59 3.54
CA LEU A 189 -2.32 2.34 4.98
C LEU A 189 -3.40 3.16 5.72
N PRO A 190 -3.57 4.49 5.51
CA PRO A 190 -4.64 5.21 6.18
C PRO A 190 -6.02 4.71 5.77
N MET A 191 -6.23 4.29 4.53
CA MET A 191 -7.50 3.70 4.10
C MET A 191 -7.74 2.36 4.79
N TRP A 192 -6.74 1.47 4.85
CA TRP A 192 -6.88 0.17 5.53
C TRP A 192 -7.13 0.31 7.02
N LEU A 193 -6.47 1.26 7.68
CA LEU A 193 -6.72 1.55 9.09
C LEU A 193 -8.12 2.09 9.34
N TRP A 194 -8.65 2.93 8.45
CA TRP A 194 -10.02 3.39 8.54
C TRP A 194 -11.02 2.24 8.39
N PHE A 195 -10.84 1.35 7.41
CA PHE A 195 -11.65 0.16 7.26
C PHE A 195 -11.58 -0.73 8.51
N ALA A 196 -10.39 -0.96 9.04
CA ALA A 196 -10.19 -1.79 10.22
C ALA A 196 -10.81 -1.18 11.50
N ALA A 197 -10.92 0.15 11.56
CA ALA A 197 -11.52 0.88 12.68
C ALA A 197 -13.06 0.98 12.60
N THR A 198 -13.63 0.99 11.40
CA THR A 198 -15.06 1.28 11.16
C THR A 198 -15.87 0.09 10.66
N SER A 199 -15.19 -0.95 10.19
CA SER A 199 -15.79 -2.19 9.70
C SER A 199 -14.97 -3.40 10.12
N ARG A 200 -15.41 -4.60 9.75
CA ARG A 200 -14.57 -5.79 9.78
C ARG A 200 -13.86 -5.96 8.45
N TYR A 201 -12.75 -6.67 8.45
CA TYR A 201 -12.07 -7.08 7.23
C TYR A 201 -11.63 -8.55 7.29
N ALA A 202 -11.47 -9.15 6.14
CA ALA A 202 -11.13 -10.56 6.00
C ALA A 202 -9.83 -10.75 5.21
N ALA A 203 -9.25 -11.94 5.33
CA ALA A 203 -8.07 -12.34 4.58
C ALA A 203 -8.28 -13.70 3.93
N ILE A 204 -7.82 -13.85 2.70
CA ILE A 204 -7.63 -15.15 2.05
C ILE A 204 -6.15 -15.50 2.14
N ASP A 205 -5.84 -16.57 2.88
CA ASP A 205 -4.48 -17.02 3.14
C ASP A 205 -3.88 -17.76 1.92
N LYS A 206 -3.84 -17.03 0.78
CA LYS A 206 -3.28 -17.52 -0.50
C LYS A 206 -2.67 -16.36 -1.27
N PRO A 207 -1.46 -16.50 -1.85
CA PRO A 207 -0.94 -15.53 -2.80
C PRO A 207 -1.82 -15.48 -4.07
N MET A 208 -2.39 -14.30 -4.37
CA MET A 208 -3.24 -14.09 -5.54
C MET A 208 -2.81 -12.89 -6.38
N ALA A 209 -1.76 -12.20 -5.97
CA ALA A 209 -1.16 -11.09 -6.70
C ALA A 209 0.36 -11.10 -6.58
N VAL A 210 1.04 -10.49 -7.54
CA VAL A 210 2.46 -10.13 -7.46
C VAL A 210 2.57 -8.63 -7.29
N HIS A 211 3.28 -8.21 -6.25
CA HIS A 211 3.73 -6.85 -6.06
C HIS A 211 5.19 -6.73 -6.50
N ARG A 212 5.46 -5.88 -7.51
CA ARG A 212 6.82 -5.64 -7.97
C ARG A 212 7.52 -4.61 -7.10
N VAL A 213 8.67 -5.01 -6.55
CA VAL A 213 9.53 -4.15 -5.75
C VAL A 213 10.54 -3.49 -6.67
N LEU A 214 10.20 -2.30 -7.17
CA LEU A 214 11.05 -1.54 -8.09
C LEU A 214 11.95 -0.56 -7.33
N THR A 215 13.17 -0.36 -7.83
CA THR A 215 14.18 0.52 -7.21
C THR A 215 13.70 1.98 -7.10
N TYR A 216 12.77 2.39 -7.96
CA TYR A 216 12.23 3.75 -8.00
C TYR A 216 10.93 3.94 -7.22
N SER A 217 10.40 2.89 -6.59
CA SER A 217 9.18 3.01 -5.78
C SER A 217 9.42 3.88 -4.55
N VAL A 218 8.39 4.59 -4.11
CA VAL A 218 8.44 5.48 -2.93
C VAL A 218 8.84 4.69 -1.67
N SER A 219 8.33 3.47 -1.54
CA SER A 219 8.55 2.59 -0.38
C SER A 219 9.95 1.96 -0.34
N HIS A 220 10.65 1.85 -1.49
CA HIS A 220 11.91 1.12 -1.62
C HIS A 220 13.09 1.99 -2.10
N SER A 221 13.02 3.30 -1.85
CA SER A 221 14.10 4.23 -2.23
C SER A 221 15.48 3.76 -1.73
N PRO A 222 16.53 3.78 -2.57
CA PRO A 222 17.90 3.52 -2.15
C PRO A 222 18.46 4.60 -1.20
N ASP A 223 17.88 5.80 -1.22
CA ASP A 223 18.21 6.86 -0.27
C ASP A 223 17.62 6.54 1.12
N TYR A 224 18.50 6.22 2.07
CA TYR A 224 18.09 5.86 3.43
C TYR A 224 17.34 6.99 4.16
N ARG A 225 17.54 8.25 3.80
CA ARG A 225 16.81 9.38 4.40
C ARG A 225 15.36 9.40 3.94
N ARG A 226 15.13 9.15 2.64
CA ARG A 226 13.76 8.97 2.10
C ARG A 226 13.10 7.75 2.71
N LYS A 227 13.84 6.65 2.88
CA LYS A 227 13.33 5.45 3.56
C LYS A 227 12.92 5.73 5.01
N ILE A 228 13.71 6.49 5.76
CA ILE A 228 13.34 6.91 7.14
C ILE A 228 12.09 7.79 7.10
N ALA A 229 12.02 8.77 6.21
CA ALA A 229 10.86 9.65 6.09
C ALA A 229 9.57 8.84 5.78
N PHE A 230 9.64 7.85 4.88
CA PHE A 230 8.53 6.97 4.58
C PHE A 230 8.11 6.13 5.81
N CYS A 231 9.06 5.49 6.50
CA CYS A 231 8.77 4.72 7.72
C CYS A 231 8.22 5.61 8.86
N ASP A 232 8.70 6.84 8.97
CA ASP A 232 8.16 7.82 9.92
C ASP A 232 6.72 8.19 9.59
N SER A 233 6.41 8.39 8.30
CA SER A 233 5.05 8.66 7.83
C SER A 233 4.10 7.51 8.16
N LEU A 234 4.47 6.25 7.89
CA LEU A 234 3.67 5.09 8.26
C LEU A 234 3.39 5.05 9.77
N SER A 235 4.41 5.35 10.58
CA SER A 235 4.28 5.35 12.04
C SER A 235 3.40 6.50 12.55
N GLU A 236 3.48 7.69 11.95
CA GLU A 236 2.60 8.83 12.29
C GLU A 236 1.15 8.53 11.92
N ILE A 237 0.90 7.90 10.77
CA ILE A 237 -0.44 7.44 10.39
C ILE A 237 -0.98 6.48 11.47
N SER A 238 -0.21 5.45 11.85
CA SER A 238 -0.63 4.50 12.89
C SER A 238 -0.89 5.19 14.23
N LEU A 239 -0.05 6.15 14.64
CA LEU A 239 -0.24 6.92 15.87
C LEU A 239 -1.49 7.80 15.83
N TRP A 240 -1.78 8.42 14.68
CA TRP A 240 -2.99 9.22 14.48
C TRP A 240 -4.27 8.38 14.61
N TYR A 241 -4.27 7.16 14.01
CA TYR A 241 -5.38 6.23 14.12
C TYR A 241 -5.54 5.62 15.52
N ASP A 242 -4.42 5.30 16.20
CA ASP A 242 -4.43 4.83 17.59
C ASP A 242 -5.04 5.88 18.53
N GLU A 243 -4.72 7.16 18.32
CA GLU A 243 -5.30 8.26 19.09
C GLU A 243 -6.79 8.42 18.83
N ARG A 244 -7.21 8.38 17.58
CA ARG A 244 -8.59 8.65 17.16
C ARG A 244 -9.57 7.51 17.44
N TYR A 245 -9.13 6.27 17.26
CA TYR A 245 -10.01 5.09 17.28
C TYR A 245 -9.67 4.07 18.38
N ASN A 246 -8.55 4.18 19.06
CA ASN A 246 -8.06 3.19 20.02
C ASN A 246 -7.69 3.76 21.39
N SER A 247 -8.05 5.02 21.66
CA SER A 247 -7.76 5.72 22.91
C SER A 247 -6.29 5.67 23.33
N CYS A 248 -5.37 5.70 22.38
CA CYS A 248 -3.92 5.61 22.59
C CYS A 248 -3.43 4.30 23.25
N SER A 249 -4.17 3.20 23.09
CA SER A 249 -3.84 1.94 23.77
C SER A 249 -2.50 1.36 23.34
N LEU A 250 -2.07 1.58 22.09
CA LEU A 250 -0.80 1.12 21.51
C LEU A 250 0.27 2.20 21.40
N ARG A 251 -0.04 3.46 21.79
CA ARG A 251 0.86 4.61 21.60
C ARG A 251 2.31 4.35 21.99
N ARG A 252 2.54 3.73 23.14
CA ARG A 252 3.89 3.44 23.64
C ARG A 252 4.63 2.44 22.76
N GLU A 253 3.93 1.42 22.30
CA GLU A 253 4.48 0.39 21.41
C GLU A 253 4.83 0.98 20.05
N LEU A 254 3.92 1.73 19.43
CA LEU A 254 4.11 2.39 18.15
C LEU A 254 5.27 3.40 18.17
N LEU A 255 5.38 4.21 19.22
CA LEU A 255 6.52 5.13 19.38
C LEU A 255 7.87 4.40 19.49
N ARG A 256 7.91 3.26 20.18
CA ARG A 256 9.11 2.42 20.24
C ARG A 256 9.45 1.81 18.89
N SER A 257 8.46 1.29 18.19
CA SER A 257 8.61 0.72 16.84
C SER A 257 9.16 1.78 15.89
N LYS A 258 8.58 2.98 15.87
CA LYS A 258 9.04 4.12 15.08
C LYS A 258 10.52 4.44 15.34
N GLN A 259 10.89 4.60 16.61
CA GLN A 259 12.28 4.86 17.00
C GLN A 259 13.21 3.74 16.53
N ASN A 260 12.85 2.48 16.79
CA ASN A 260 13.68 1.33 16.43
C ASN A 260 13.90 1.24 14.92
N THR A 261 12.87 1.44 14.11
CA THR A 261 12.96 1.40 12.64
C THR A 261 13.91 2.48 12.11
N ALA A 262 13.76 3.72 12.55
CA ALA A 262 14.63 4.81 12.13
C ALA A 262 16.09 4.58 12.56
N LEU A 263 16.30 4.17 13.82
CA LEU A 263 17.63 3.89 14.35
C LEU A 263 18.28 2.66 13.70
N TRP A 264 17.48 1.65 13.35
CA TRP A 264 17.97 0.49 12.59
C TRP A 264 18.52 0.93 11.22
N VAL A 265 17.77 1.72 10.47
CA VAL A 265 18.22 2.24 9.17
C VAL A 265 19.50 3.08 9.33
N LEU A 266 19.55 3.97 10.34
CA LEU A 266 20.73 4.79 10.63
C LEU A 266 21.93 3.96 11.11
N SER A 267 21.71 2.82 11.74
CA SER A 267 22.81 1.96 12.21
C SER A 267 23.65 1.43 11.06
N TYR A 268 23.07 1.19 9.89
CA TYR A 268 23.78 0.70 8.70
C TYR A 268 24.22 1.81 7.75
N ASN A 269 23.42 2.86 7.60
CA ASN A 269 23.59 3.83 6.51
C ASN A 269 24.06 5.22 6.99
N GLY A 270 23.63 5.67 8.20
CA GLY A 270 23.89 7.01 8.72
C GLY A 270 25.26 7.16 9.43
N SER A 271 25.54 8.36 9.89
CA SER A 271 26.66 8.64 10.80
C SER A 271 26.26 8.40 12.26
N VAL A 272 27.25 8.31 13.18
CA VAL A 272 26.97 8.26 14.63
C VAL A 272 26.26 9.53 15.10
N GLY A 273 26.64 10.68 14.55
CA GLY A 273 26.01 11.95 14.88
C GLY A 273 24.54 12.01 14.45
N GLU A 274 24.18 11.48 13.30
CA GLU A 274 22.78 11.36 12.85
C GLU A 274 21.99 10.43 13.76
N TYR A 275 22.57 9.29 14.12
CA TYR A 275 21.95 8.35 15.05
C TYR A 275 21.64 9.02 16.41
N LEU A 276 22.63 9.69 17.02
CA LEU A 276 22.47 10.35 18.32
C LEU A 276 21.48 11.52 18.25
N ARG A 277 21.51 12.32 17.17
CA ARG A 277 20.54 13.41 16.98
C ARG A 277 19.11 12.86 16.88
N ARG A 278 18.90 11.79 16.13
CA ARG A 278 17.59 11.15 16.00
C ARG A 278 17.14 10.59 17.34
N TRP A 279 17.97 9.81 18.01
CA TRP A 279 17.67 9.23 19.31
C TRP A 279 17.25 10.32 20.32
N TRP A 280 18.03 11.41 20.40
CA TRP A 280 17.76 12.52 21.32
C TRP A 280 16.47 13.27 20.95
N SER A 281 16.21 13.47 19.66
CA SER A 281 14.96 14.08 19.19
C SER A 281 13.74 13.27 19.60
N ASP A 282 13.81 11.94 19.45
CA ASP A 282 12.71 11.05 19.83
C ASP A 282 12.50 11.04 21.36
N VAL A 283 13.58 11.01 22.16
CA VAL A 283 13.51 11.07 23.62
C VAL A 283 12.94 12.42 24.09
N ARG A 284 13.27 13.54 23.45
CA ARG A 284 12.69 14.86 23.78
C ARG A 284 11.18 14.88 23.54
N ARG A 285 10.69 14.27 22.47
CA ARG A 285 9.26 14.19 22.15
C ARG A 285 8.52 13.22 23.05
N SER A 286 9.16 12.14 23.47
CA SER A 286 8.62 11.12 24.36
C SER A 286 9.69 10.63 25.32
N PRO A 287 9.82 11.24 26.53
CA PRO A 287 10.91 10.94 27.49
C PRO A 287 11.00 9.46 27.89
N ARG A 288 9.90 8.73 27.88
CA ARG A 288 9.89 7.28 28.18
C ARG A 288 10.68 6.45 27.18
N LEU A 289 10.99 6.97 25.98
CA LEU A 289 11.84 6.29 24.98
C LEU A 289 13.32 6.17 25.45
N ILE A 290 13.74 6.89 26.48
CA ILE A 290 15.05 6.68 27.10
C ILE A 290 15.22 5.25 27.61
N PHE A 291 14.13 4.58 27.99
CA PHE A 291 14.14 3.19 28.47
C PHE A 291 13.99 2.15 27.35
N ASN A 292 14.10 2.55 26.08
CA ASN A 292 14.05 1.64 24.94
C ASN A 292 15.39 0.90 24.77
N ILE A 293 15.54 -0.26 25.41
CA ILE A 293 16.78 -1.06 25.42
C ILE A 293 17.25 -1.41 24.01
N ALA A 294 16.32 -1.67 23.06
CA ALA A 294 16.68 -1.99 21.69
C ALA A 294 17.49 -0.87 21.01
N SER A 295 17.21 0.40 21.32
CA SER A 295 17.96 1.53 20.77
C SER A 295 19.43 1.52 21.18
N TYR A 296 19.76 1.10 22.41
CA TYR A 296 21.14 0.96 22.86
C TYR A 296 21.87 -0.20 22.17
N GLY A 297 21.19 -1.33 21.98
CA GLY A 297 21.74 -2.47 21.23
C GLY A 297 22.10 -2.10 19.78
N LEU A 298 21.25 -1.33 19.13
CA LEU A 298 21.51 -0.80 17.78
C LEU A 298 22.70 0.17 17.76
N PHE A 299 22.86 0.99 18.79
CA PHE A 299 24.02 1.88 18.95
C PHE A 299 25.32 1.09 19.07
N VAL A 300 25.37 0.08 19.94
CA VAL A 300 26.55 -0.78 20.11
C VAL A 300 26.93 -1.44 18.77
N LYS A 301 25.98 -2.01 18.04
CA LYS A 301 26.20 -2.57 16.70
C LYS A 301 26.79 -1.53 15.74
N LYS A 302 26.29 -0.29 15.76
CA LYS A 302 26.78 0.83 14.94
C LYS A 302 28.24 1.15 15.22
N VAL A 303 28.61 1.24 16.49
CA VAL A 303 29.99 1.55 16.92
C VAL A 303 30.93 0.40 16.54
N ALA A 304 30.56 -0.84 16.86
CA ALA A 304 31.35 -2.03 16.55
C ALA A 304 31.63 -2.17 15.04
N TRP A 305 30.59 -1.97 14.19
CA TRP A 305 30.73 -2.03 12.74
C TRP A 305 31.67 -0.95 12.19
N ARG A 306 31.67 0.27 12.76
CA ARG A 306 32.61 1.34 12.40
C ARG A 306 34.04 1.06 12.79
N MET A 307 34.24 0.42 13.94
CA MET A 307 35.57 0.02 14.39
C MET A 307 36.16 -1.06 13.46
N TRP A 308 35.35 -2.03 13.07
CA TRP A 308 35.73 -3.09 12.14
C TRP A 308 36.12 -2.52 10.75
N ARG A 309 35.30 -1.61 10.18
CA ARG A 309 35.59 -0.95 8.86
C ARG A 309 36.82 -0.05 8.85
N LYS A 310 37.35 0.36 9.98
CA LYS A 310 38.61 1.13 10.04
C LYS A 310 39.84 0.24 10.08
N GLN A 311 39.67 -1.04 10.33
CA GLN A 311 40.74 -2.04 10.40
C GLN A 311 40.86 -2.90 9.11
N SER A 312 39.87 -2.83 8.24
CA SER A 312 39.86 -3.40 6.89
C SER A 312 40.00 -2.29 5.84
#